data_f6d002fafb2d1683d6ac205be383816e
#
_entry.id   f6d002fafb2d1683d6ac205be383816e
#
_cell.length_a   1.000
_cell.length_b   1.000
_cell.length_c   1.000
_cell.angle_alpha   90.00
_cell.angle_beta   90.00
_cell.angle_gamma   90.00
#
_symmetry.space_group_name_H-M   'P 1'
#
loop_
_entity.id
_entity.type
_entity.pdbx_description
1 polymer ?
#
loop_
_entity_poly.entity_id
_entity_poly.type
_entity_poly.pdbx_seq_one_letter_code
_entity_poly.pdbx_strand_id
1 'polypeptide(L)'
;MRRDKRKKSFFPILMILTPAILFISEAKAGSFGAEIFCTMRDGGNDHESSWEAAYSDIKRQKGGLFKTSPNQAAAQIVETVVRERDKFSYCVEYLNQLYPDRKLQLENNRKEKRRKQQELLQEKENKKYSEETFDRYSY
;
A
#
# COMPACT_ATOMS: atom_id res chain seq x y z
N MET A 1 -39.77 -58.18 33.86
CA MET A 1 -39.78 -56.71 33.79
C MET A 1 -38.35 -56.27 33.46
N ARG A 2 -38.03 -56.01 32.19
CA ARG A 2 -36.71 -55.52 31.75
C ARG A 2 -36.94 -54.07 31.30
N ARG A 3 -36.31 -53.10 32.02
CA ARG A 3 -36.31 -51.68 31.66
C ARG A 3 -35.18 -51.41 30.71
N ASP A 4 -35.54 -51.13 29.48
CA ASP A 4 -34.64 -50.62 28.41
C ASP A 4 -34.25 -49.20 28.75
N LYS A 5 -32.96 -48.98 29.10
CA LYS A 5 -32.36 -47.64 29.18
C LYS A 5 -31.87 -47.20 27.82
N ARG A 6 -32.70 -46.50 27.06
CA ARG A 6 -32.26 -45.79 25.86
C ARG A 6 -31.29 -44.67 26.26
N LYS A 7 -30.03 -44.90 26.03
CA LYS A 7 -29.01 -43.85 26.06
C LYS A 7 -29.26 -42.91 24.88
N LYS A 8 -29.76 -41.71 25.14
CA LYS A 8 -29.78 -40.63 24.18
C LYS A 8 -28.36 -40.14 23.98
N SER A 9 -27.78 -40.50 22.86
CA SER A 9 -26.50 -39.97 22.41
C SER A 9 -26.72 -38.51 22.00
N PHE A 10 -26.36 -37.57 22.88
CA PHE A 10 -26.21 -36.17 22.55
C PHE A 10 -24.91 -36.05 21.76
N PHE A 11 -24.97 -36.06 20.43
CA PHE A 11 -23.88 -35.63 19.58
C PHE A 11 -23.73 -34.12 19.73
N PRO A 12 -22.57 -33.59 20.06
CA PRO A 12 -22.33 -32.17 20.10
C PRO A 12 -22.16 -31.68 18.64
N ILE A 13 -23.21 -31.11 18.10
CA ILE A 13 -23.15 -30.24 16.90
C ILE A 13 -22.59 -28.89 17.39
N LEU A 14 -21.30 -28.83 17.64
CA LEU A 14 -20.64 -27.57 18.06
C LEU A 14 -19.20 -27.51 17.55
N MET A 15 -18.96 -27.65 16.26
CA MET A 15 -17.60 -27.51 15.69
C MET A 15 -17.58 -27.08 14.23
N ILE A 16 -18.46 -26.19 13.78
CA ILE A 16 -18.35 -25.63 12.41
C ILE A 16 -18.77 -24.15 12.37
N LEU A 17 -18.26 -23.31 13.27
CA LEU A 17 -18.62 -21.87 13.18
C LEU A 17 -17.49 -20.92 13.57
N THR A 18 -16.23 -21.21 13.27
CA THR A 18 -15.14 -20.33 13.68
C THR A 18 -13.97 -20.13 12.73
N PRO A 19 -14.10 -20.05 11.38
CA PRO A 19 -13.06 -19.38 10.62
C PRO A 19 -13.45 -18.05 9.97
N ALA A 20 -14.71 -17.58 10.10
CA ALA A 20 -15.16 -16.40 9.35
C ALA A 20 -14.85 -15.04 9.99
N ILE A 21 -14.37 -15.01 11.24
CA ILE A 21 -14.22 -13.76 12.01
C ILE A 21 -12.84 -13.10 11.80
N LEU A 22 -11.84 -13.79 11.28
CA LEU A 22 -10.47 -13.27 11.19
C LEU A 22 -10.18 -12.39 9.96
N PHE A 23 -11.07 -12.33 8.96
CA PHE A 23 -10.86 -11.55 7.74
C PHE A 23 -11.49 -10.15 7.73
N ILE A 24 -12.21 -9.76 8.78
CA ILE A 24 -12.99 -8.50 8.80
C ILE A 24 -12.13 -7.29 9.22
N SER A 25 -10.94 -7.50 9.80
CA SER A 25 -10.16 -6.42 10.42
C SER A 25 -9.45 -5.50 9.42
N GLU A 26 -9.02 -5.98 8.27
CA GLU A 26 -8.27 -5.15 7.32
C GLU A 26 -9.16 -4.17 6.55
N ALA A 27 -10.35 -4.58 6.18
CA ALA A 27 -11.31 -3.72 5.51
C ALA A 27 -11.78 -2.55 6.37
N LYS A 28 -11.87 -2.72 7.69
CA LYS A 28 -12.26 -1.65 8.63
C LYS A 28 -11.18 -0.59 8.78
N ALA A 29 -9.91 -0.97 8.89
CA ALA A 29 -8.83 0.00 9.08
C ALA A 29 -8.72 0.98 7.91
N GLY A 30 -8.84 0.48 6.67
CA GLY A 30 -8.84 1.32 5.47
C GLY A 30 -10.06 2.24 5.39
N SER A 31 -11.23 1.77 5.84
CA SER A 31 -12.47 2.57 5.83
C SER A 31 -12.40 3.75 6.79
N PHE A 32 -11.90 3.56 8.01
CA PHE A 32 -11.71 4.65 8.97
C PHE A 32 -10.65 5.65 8.51
N GLY A 33 -9.53 5.17 7.98
CA GLY A 33 -8.49 6.05 7.43
C GLY A 33 -9.02 6.91 6.28
N ALA A 34 -9.81 6.34 5.38
CA ALA A 34 -10.45 7.07 4.30
C ALA A 34 -11.47 8.11 4.84
N GLU A 35 -12.26 7.72 5.83
CA GLU A 35 -13.24 8.61 6.45
C GLU A 35 -12.56 9.81 7.13
N ILE A 36 -11.51 9.58 7.92
CA ILE A 36 -10.74 10.65 8.56
C ILE A 36 -10.13 11.58 7.51
N PHE A 37 -9.42 11.02 6.53
CA PHE A 37 -8.77 11.81 5.47
C PHE A 37 -9.77 12.67 4.71
N CYS A 38 -10.82 12.04 4.19
CA CYS A 38 -11.83 12.71 3.37
C CYS A 38 -12.61 13.77 4.16
N THR A 39 -13.04 13.46 5.38
CA THR A 39 -13.78 14.43 6.21
C THR A 39 -12.92 15.63 6.59
N MET A 40 -11.65 15.42 6.93
CA MET A 40 -10.74 16.52 7.23
C MET A 40 -10.48 17.40 6.00
N ARG A 41 -10.28 16.79 4.81
CA ARG A 41 -10.10 17.54 3.56
C ARG A 41 -11.33 18.35 3.18
N ASP A 42 -12.51 17.76 3.30
CA ASP A 42 -13.80 18.44 3.06
C ASP A 42 -14.04 19.58 4.06
N GLY A 43 -13.60 19.41 5.30
CA GLY A 43 -13.61 20.44 6.33
C GLY A 43 -12.57 21.56 6.16
N GLY A 44 -11.80 21.57 5.06
CA GLY A 44 -10.84 22.62 4.73
C GLY A 44 -9.46 22.47 5.38
N ASN A 45 -9.19 21.34 6.05
CA ASN A 45 -7.85 21.09 6.58
C ASN A 45 -6.84 20.86 5.43
N ASP A 46 -5.57 21.20 5.69
CA ASP A 46 -4.50 20.95 4.73
C ASP A 46 -4.26 19.44 4.51
N HIS A 47 -3.52 19.13 3.45
CA HIS A 47 -3.25 17.74 3.08
C HIS A 47 -2.43 17.01 4.15
N GLU A 48 -1.40 17.65 4.68
CA GLU A 48 -0.46 17.03 5.61
C GLU A 48 -1.13 16.65 6.93
N SER A 49 -1.89 17.56 7.52
CA SER A 49 -2.66 17.29 8.75
C SER A 49 -3.70 16.19 8.56
N SER A 50 -4.42 16.20 7.43
CA SER A 50 -5.42 15.18 7.09
C SER A 50 -4.80 13.81 6.88
N TRP A 51 -3.64 13.78 6.21
CA TRP A 51 -2.88 12.56 5.98
C TRP A 51 -2.33 11.98 7.28
N GLU A 52 -1.70 12.82 8.11
CA GLU A 52 -1.09 12.37 9.36
C GLU A 52 -2.13 11.80 10.32
N ALA A 53 -3.29 12.43 10.44
CA ALA A 53 -4.41 11.93 11.26
C ALA A 53 -4.88 10.55 10.77
N ALA A 54 -5.14 10.41 9.48
CA ALA A 54 -5.55 9.15 8.87
C ALA A 54 -4.50 8.04 9.01
N TYR A 55 -3.23 8.36 8.76
CA TYR A 55 -2.13 7.42 8.87
C TYR A 55 -1.90 6.95 10.31
N SER A 56 -1.97 7.87 11.27
CA SER A 56 -1.87 7.55 12.70
C SER A 56 -2.97 6.60 13.15
N ASP A 57 -4.19 6.80 12.67
CA ASP A 57 -5.32 5.91 12.99
C ASP A 57 -5.15 4.52 12.39
N ILE A 58 -4.76 4.41 11.12
CA ILE A 58 -4.46 3.14 10.45
C ILE A 58 -3.36 2.37 11.21
N LYS A 59 -2.29 3.05 11.65
CA LYS A 59 -1.22 2.43 12.44
C LYS A 59 -1.73 1.90 13.77
N ARG A 60 -2.58 2.65 14.46
CA ARG A 60 -3.14 2.29 15.76
C ARG A 60 -4.05 1.07 15.66
N GLN A 61 -4.87 0.98 14.62
CA GLN A 61 -5.80 -0.13 14.43
C GLN A 61 -5.11 -1.45 14.11
N LYS A 62 -3.95 -1.43 13.44
CA LYS A 62 -3.18 -2.63 13.10
C LYS A 62 -2.31 -3.21 14.24
N GLY A 63 -2.40 -2.64 15.44
CA GLY A 63 -1.83 -3.22 16.66
C GLY A 63 -0.34 -3.55 16.61
N GLY A 64 0.51 -2.60 16.22
CA GLY A 64 1.94 -2.59 16.55
C GLY A 64 2.88 -3.68 16.03
N LEU A 65 2.41 -4.88 15.74
CA LEU A 65 3.24 -6.00 15.26
C LEU A 65 3.59 -5.90 13.77
N PHE A 66 2.69 -5.34 12.97
CA PHE A 66 2.93 -5.12 11.53
C PHE A 66 2.96 -3.62 11.24
N LYS A 67 4.15 -3.10 10.97
CA LYS A 67 4.32 -1.68 10.59
C LYS A 67 3.70 -1.44 9.22
N THR A 68 2.54 -0.78 9.19
CA THR A 68 1.98 -0.29 7.94
C THR A 68 2.85 0.83 7.40
N SER A 69 3.39 0.67 6.19
CA SER A 69 4.14 1.74 5.54
C SER A 69 3.20 2.86 5.08
N PRO A 70 3.70 4.11 4.92
CA PRO A 70 2.91 5.21 4.39
C PRO A 70 2.25 4.87 3.04
N ASN A 71 2.99 4.24 2.13
CA ASN A 71 2.47 3.83 0.82
C ASN A 71 1.33 2.80 0.91
N GLN A 72 1.42 1.85 1.85
CA GLN A 72 0.34 0.89 2.10
C GLN A 72 -0.91 1.56 2.66
N ALA A 73 -0.73 2.51 3.59
CA ALA A 73 -1.85 3.26 4.15
C ALA A 73 -2.53 4.13 3.07
N ALA A 74 -1.74 4.82 2.24
CA ALA A 74 -2.26 5.59 1.10
C ALA A 74 -3.03 4.71 0.12
N ALA A 75 -2.49 3.54 -0.22
CA ALA A 75 -3.17 2.57 -1.09
C ALA A 75 -4.52 2.11 -0.51
N GLN A 76 -4.58 1.87 0.80
CA GLN A 76 -5.83 1.48 1.48
C GLN A 76 -6.88 2.58 1.44
N ILE A 77 -6.47 3.85 1.64
CA ILE A 77 -7.37 5.00 1.54
C ILE A 77 -7.92 5.10 0.11
N VAL A 78 -7.04 5.07 -0.90
CA VAL A 78 -7.44 5.15 -2.31
C VAL A 78 -8.38 4.01 -2.68
N GLU A 79 -8.05 2.78 -2.32
CA GLU A 79 -8.89 1.60 -2.59
C GLU A 79 -10.27 1.75 -1.95
N THR A 80 -10.33 2.22 -0.72
CA THR A 80 -11.60 2.43 0.00
C THR A 80 -12.44 3.50 -0.66
N VAL A 81 -11.86 4.65 -1.00
CA VAL A 81 -12.58 5.75 -1.67
C VAL A 81 -13.11 5.30 -3.04
N VAL A 82 -12.32 4.54 -3.79
CA VAL A 82 -12.75 4.02 -5.09
C VAL A 82 -13.86 2.96 -4.95
N ARG A 83 -13.74 2.08 -3.99
CA ARG A 83 -14.73 1.02 -3.71
C ARG A 83 -16.04 1.59 -3.17
N GLU A 84 -15.98 2.57 -2.30
CA GLU A 84 -17.12 3.22 -1.66
C GLU A 84 -17.38 4.61 -2.28
N ARG A 85 -17.29 4.70 -3.62
CA ARG A 85 -17.37 5.96 -4.35
C ARG A 85 -18.65 6.75 -4.08
N ASP A 86 -19.75 6.07 -3.82
CA ASP A 86 -21.02 6.72 -3.51
C ASP A 86 -20.95 7.51 -2.19
N LYS A 87 -20.18 7.00 -1.23
CA LYS A 87 -19.96 7.65 0.08
C LYS A 87 -18.90 8.75 0.00
N PHE A 88 -17.86 8.55 -0.80
CA PHE A 88 -16.67 9.41 -0.84
C PHE A 88 -16.49 10.14 -2.17
N SER A 89 -17.58 10.43 -2.91
CA SER A 89 -17.50 11.08 -4.23
C SER A 89 -16.75 12.42 -4.19
N TYR A 90 -16.92 13.18 -3.12
CA TYR A 90 -16.25 14.47 -2.88
C TYR A 90 -14.75 14.34 -2.60
N CYS A 91 -14.30 13.18 -2.19
CA CYS A 91 -12.90 12.95 -1.82
C CYS A 91 -12.00 12.58 -3.00
N VAL A 92 -12.57 12.21 -4.12
CA VAL A 92 -11.80 11.70 -5.30
C VAL A 92 -10.77 12.73 -5.78
N GLU A 93 -11.09 14.01 -5.73
CA GLU A 93 -10.17 15.08 -6.15
C GLU A 93 -8.93 15.21 -5.26
N TYR A 94 -9.03 14.82 -3.97
CA TYR A 94 -7.94 14.88 -3.00
C TYR A 94 -6.97 13.68 -3.10
N LEU A 95 -7.36 12.59 -3.77
CA LEU A 95 -6.55 11.38 -3.87
C LEU A 95 -5.21 11.59 -4.60
N ASN A 96 -5.17 12.53 -5.54
CA ASN A 96 -3.95 12.85 -6.27
C ASN A 96 -2.84 13.41 -5.36
N GLN A 97 -3.20 13.92 -4.19
CA GLN A 97 -2.28 14.50 -3.22
C GLN A 97 -1.75 13.44 -2.23
N LEU A 98 -2.37 12.26 -2.14
CA LEU A 98 -1.91 11.16 -1.28
C LEU A 98 -0.55 10.56 -1.68
N TYR A 99 -0.08 10.85 -2.89
CA TYR A 99 1.21 10.43 -3.38
C TYR A 99 2.04 11.62 -3.88
N PRO A 100 2.33 12.64 -3.03
CA PRO A 100 3.15 13.78 -3.44
C PRO A 100 4.54 13.32 -3.90
N ASP A 101 5.08 12.27 -3.25
CA ASP A 101 6.38 11.70 -3.56
C ASP A 101 6.39 10.86 -4.84
N ARG A 102 5.26 10.41 -5.34
CA ARG A 102 5.22 9.57 -6.54
C ARG A 102 5.73 10.32 -7.78
N LYS A 103 5.42 11.61 -7.90
CA LYS A 103 5.95 12.48 -8.96
C LYS A 103 7.46 12.66 -8.80
N LEU A 104 7.91 12.96 -7.57
CA LEU A 104 9.33 13.11 -7.24
C LEU A 104 10.10 11.80 -7.42
N GLN A 105 9.54 10.67 -6.99
CA GLN A 105 10.15 9.35 -7.18
C GLN A 105 10.24 8.96 -8.64
N LEU A 106 9.19 9.20 -9.43
CA LEU A 106 9.22 8.97 -10.88
C LEU A 106 10.26 9.85 -11.58
N GLU A 107 10.37 11.10 -11.16
CA GLU A 107 11.35 12.04 -11.69
C GLU A 107 12.79 11.65 -11.31
N ASN A 108 13.01 11.27 -10.07
CA ASN A 108 14.29 10.79 -9.58
C ASN A 108 14.70 9.47 -10.27
N ASN A 109 13.80 8.51 -10.40
CA ASN A 109 14.05 7.27 -11.13
C ASN A 109 14.36 7.53 -12.62
N ARG A 110 13.68 8.52 -13.23
CA ARG A 110 13.96 8.92 -14.61
C ARG A 110 15.32 9.60 -14.76
N LYS A 111 15.72 10.42 -13.78
CA LYS A 111 17.06 11.07 -13.74
C LYS A 111 18.16 10.03 -13.55
N GLU A 112 17.98 9.09 -12.64
CA GLU A 112 18.94 8.01 -12.37
C GLU A 112 19.10 7.09 -13.59
N LYS A 113 17.98 6.73 -14.25
CA LYS A 113 18.04 5.93 -15.48
C LYS A 113 18.79 6.64 -16.60
N ARG A 114 18.59 7.95 -16.76
CA ARG A 114 19.35 8.75 -17.73
C ARG A 114 20.84 8.82 -17.41
N ARG A 115 21.20 9.00 -16.13
CA ARG A 115 22.59 9.02 -15.69
C ARG A 115 23.29 7.68 -15.99
N LYS A 116 22.68 6.56 -15.61
CA LYS A 116 23.21 5.21 -15.90
C LYS A 116 23.38 4.97 -17.40
N GLN A 117 22.46 5.47 -18.21
CA GLN A 117 22.55 5.35 -19.67
C GLN A 117 23.71 6.19 -20.25
N GLN A 118 23.95 7.38 -19.71
CA GLN A 118 25.09 8.22 -20.09
C GLN A 118 26.43 7.59 -19.68
N GLU A 119 26.53 7.05 -18.47
CA GLU A 119 27.70 6.34 -17.97
C GLU A 119 28.06 5.14 -18.88
N LEU A 120 27.05 4.34 -19.27
CA LEU A 120 27.21 3.22 -20.20
C LEU A 120 27.69 3.66 -21.62
N LEU A 121 27.23 4.81 -22.09
CA LEU A 121 27.66 5.34 -23.38
C LEU A 121 29.12 5.81 -23.31
N GLN A 122 29.50 6.52 -22.24
CA GLN A 122 30.87 6.95 -22.02
C GLN A 122 31.85 5.76 -21.88
N GLU A 123 31.41 4.72 -21.16
CA GLU A 123 32.22 3.51 -21.02
C GLU A 123 32.47 2.83 -22.38
N LYS A 124 31.47 2.73 -23.24
CA LYS A 124 31.57 2.20 -24.59
C LYS A 124 32.49 3.04 -25.47
N GLU A 125 32.40 4.36 -25.35
CA GLU A 125 33.22 5.30 -26.11
C GLU A 125 34.70 5.22 -25.68
N ASN A 126 34.94 5.19 -24.37
CA ASN A 126 36.29 5.00 -23.82
C ASN A 126 36.88 3.65 -24.22
N LYS A 127 36.10 2.57 -24.23
CA LYS A 127 36.56 1.25 -24.65
C LYS A 127 36.90 1.25 -26.13
N LYS A 128 36.10 1.84 -26.98
CA LYS A 128 36.39 1.97 -28.41
C LYS A 128 37.67 2.76 -28.66
N TYR A 129 37.86 3.88 -27.92
CA TYR A 129 39.06 4.70 -28.03
C TYR A 129 40.31 3.91 -27.59
N SER A 130 40.24 3.11 -26.54
CA SER A 130 41.38 2.28 -26.09
C SER A 130 41.74 1.17 -27.09
N GLU A 131 40.77 0.56 -27.74
CA GLU A 131 40.97 -0.46 -28.77
C GLU A 131 41.61 0.17 -30.03
N GLU A 132 41.15 1.32 -30.52
CA GLU A 132 41.71 2.02 -31.65
C GLU A 132 43.16 2.52 -31.41
N THR A 133 43.47 2.90 -30.15
CA THR A 133 44.84 3.32 -29.81
C THR A 133 45.81 2.13 -29.72
N PHE A 134 45.32 0.98 -29.22
CA PHE A 134 46.15 -0.23 -29.13
C PHE A 134 46.54 -0.74 -30.52
N ASP A 135 45.64 -0.80 -31.47
CA ASP A 135 45.91 -1.23 -32.84
C ASP A 135 46.92 -0.30 -33.58
N ARG A 136 46.97 0.97 -33.20
CA ARG A 136 47.86 1.95 -33.84
C ARG A 136 49.32 1.86 -33.39
N TYR A 137 49.59 1.22 -32.25
CA TYR A 137 50.94 1.10 -31.68
C TYR A 137 51.46 -0.35 -31.65
N SER A 138 50.75 -1.30 -32.21
CA SER A 138 51.18 -2.69 -32.28
C SER A 138 51.90 -3.00 -33.63
N TYR A 139 53.08 -2.41 -33.83
CA TYR A 139 54.03 -2.76 -34.88
C TYR A 139 55.37 -3.12 -34.29
#